data_29342be61dd4513244a5462959f984ae
#
_entry.id   29342be61dd4513244a5462959f984ae
#
_cell.length_a   1.000
_cell.length_b   1.000
_cell.length_c   1.000
_cell.angle_alpha   90.00
_cell.angle_beta   90.00
_cell.angle_gamma   90.00
#
_symmetry.space_group_name_H-M   'P 1'
#
loop_
_entity.id
_entity.type
_entity.pdbx_description
1 polymer ?
#
loop_
_entity_poly.entity_id
_entity_poly.type
_entity_poly.pdbx_seq_one_letter_code
_entity_poly.pdbx_strand_id
1 'polypeptide(L)'
;MTRTDKLKLGTFVYTFGFHPAAWLHPGSDVRGANDLRHLIDCAKISEAAKLDFMFFADSPASAIGDPAALCRNPTKMNRFEPITAITALSQHTSRIGFVATASTSYYEPYNIARLYASADHMSGGRMCWNVVTSDHDETGYNYNREGLAPHAERYERGEEFIDTVFGLWDSFEDDALLLDRESGLYYDKDKLHTLDHKGKHFQVRGPLNIARTPQGRPVIAQAGGSEQGMELAARTAEMVFSLASNVEKNRAFYANVKGRMAKYGRSVDDLKIMPGIVINVGDTRAEAEAKASRLVDLMHPDVGLLMLQEFLEADLRGVDLDAPFPMERMPEKAKGSKAMFDELKAFVTQGHTMRELITHYARQHTGNGLTGTPAEIADFMQEWFETRAADGFILMCPTLPSSLEDFTRLVVPELTRRGLFREEYEGTTLRANLGISTPPNRYTVARRTA
;
A
#
# COMPACT_ATOMS: atom_id res chain seq x y z
N MET A 1 -15.95 20.19 -14.98
CA MET A 1 -14.83 21.08 -14.62
C MET A 1 -13.56 20.26 -14.74
N THR A 2 -12.59 20.73 -15.51
CA THR A 2 -11.28 20.11 -15.65
C THR A 2 -10.56 20.18 -14.30
N ARG A 3 -9.92 19.11 -13.87
CA ARG A 3 -9.11 19.09 -12.63
C ARG A 3 -7.87 19.98 -12.81
N THR A 4 -7.50 20.70 -11.76
CA THR A 4 -6.30 21.57 -11.74
C THR A 4 -5.16 20.96 -10.92
N ASP A 5 -5.46 19.94 -10.11
CA ASP A 5 -4.47 19.16 -9.38
C ASP A 5 -3.74 18.17 -10.30
N LYS A 6 -2.68 17.56 -9.81
CA LYS A 6 -1.86 16.58 -10.53
C LYS A 6 -2.08 15.19 -9.98
N LEU A 7 -1.91 14.17 -10.85
CA LEU A 7 -1.84 12.77 -10.46
C LEU A 7 -0.83 12.56 -9.33
N LYS A 8 -1.14 11.67 -8.40
CA LYS A 8 -0.21 11.17 -7.38
C LYS A 8 0.25 9.77 -7.78
N LEU A 9 1.54 9.51 -7.66
CA LEU A 9 2.12 8.24 -8.08
C LEU A 9 2.98 7.64 -6.97
N GLY A 10 2.73 6.39 -6.63
CA GLY A 10 3.56 5.64 -5.70
C GLY A 10 3.98 4.30 -6.27
N THR A 11 5.04 3.72 -5.73
CA THR A 11 5.52 2.37 -6.09
C THR A 11 5.20 1.40 -4.97
N PHE A 12 4.48 0.32 -5.28
CA PHE A 12 4.27 -0.79 -4.35
C PHE A 12 5.50 -1.68 -4.33
N VAL A 13 6.08 -1.90 -3.15
CA VAL A 13 7.33 -2.63 -3.00
C VAL A 13 7.06 -4.04 -2.48
N TYR A 14 7.13 -5.01 -3.37
CA TYR A 14 7.53 -6.37 -3.06
C TYR A 14 8.97 -6.55 -3.51
N THR A 15 9.77 -7.25 -2.76
CA THR A 15 11.24 -7.32 -2.91
C THR A 15 11.76 -7.34 -4.35
N PHE A 16 11.26 -8.27 -5.17
CA PHE A 16 11.69 -8.43 -6.57
C PHE A 16 10.68 -7.88 -7.57
N GLY A 17 9.49 -7.50 -7.12
CA GLY A 17 8.34 -7.10 -7.92
C GLY A 17 7.08 -7.85 -7.53
N PHE A 18 5.96 -7.48 -8.13
CA PHE A 18 4.65 -8.01 -7.80
C PHE A 18 4.43 -9.43 -8.34
N HIS A 19 5.08 -9.79 -9.47
CA HIS A 19 4.91 -11.11 -10.06
C HIS A 19 5.65 -12.19 -9.26
N PRO A 20 5.06 -13.36 -8.93
CA PRO A 20 5.71 -14.41 -8.15
C PRO A 20 7.02 -14.92 -8.73
N ALA A 21 7.17 -14.90 -10.06
CA ALA A 21 8.39 -15.27 -10.77
C ALA A 21 9.37 -14.10 -10.97
N ALA A 22 9.11 -12.91 -10.40
CA ALA A 22 9.97 -11.73 -10.59
C ALA A 22 11.44 -12.00 -10.23
N TRP A 23 11.70 -12.79 -9.19
CA TRP A 23 13.05 -13.13 -8.75
C TRP A 23 13.84 -14.00 -9.75
N LEU A 24 13.14 -14.67 -10.70
CA LEU A 24 13.74 -15.46 -11.79
C LEU A 24 14.04 -14.59 -13.03
N HIS A 25 13.57 -13.34 -13.04
CA HIS A 25 13.84 -12.44 -14.16
C HIS A 25 15.33 -12.11 -14.22
N PRO A 26 15.98 -12.17 -15.41
CA PRO A 26 17.43 -11.93 -15.54
C PRO A 26 17.92 -10.59 -15.03
N GLY A 27 17.05 -9.58 -14.98
CA GLY A 27 17.35 -8.25 -14.42
C GLY A 27 17.17 -8.13 -12.90
N SER A 28 16.77 -9.22 -12.20
CA SER A 28 16.59 -9.19 -10.74
C SER A 28 17.86 -9.62 -10.01
N ASP A 29 18.24 -8.89 -8.95
CA ASP A 29 19.28 -9.36 -8.03
C ASP A 29 18.64 -10.37 -7.07
N VAL A 30 19.00 -11.65 -7.19
CA VAL A 30 18.46 -12.73 -6.36
C VAL A 30 18.71 -12.56 -4.85
N ARG A 31 19.64 -11.68 -4.45
CA ARG A 31 19.91 -11.35 -3.04
C ARG A 31 19.08 -10.17 -2.54
N GLY A 32 18.28 -9.53 -3.42
CA GLY A 32 17.58 -8.28 -3.15
C GLY A 32 16.68 -8.31 -1.90
N ALA A 33 16.20 -9.49 -1.49
CA ALA A 33 15.39 -9.64 -0.28
C ALA A 33 16.12 -9.25 1.02
N ASN A 34 17.43 -9.41 1.06
CA ASN A 34 18.28 -9.13 2.22
C ASN A 34 19.38 -8.10 1.91
N ASP A 35 19.32 -7.44 0.77
CA ASP A 35 20.24 -6.40 0.37
C ASP A 35 19.52 -5.05 0.25
N LEU A 36 19.78 -4.17 1.22
CA LEU A 36 19.17 -2.84 1.25
C LEU A 36 19.51 -2.00 -0.01
N ARG A 37 20.66 -2.27 -0.67
CA ARG A 37 21.09 -1.54 -1.88
C ARG A 37 20.05 -1.65 -3.00
N HIS A 38 19.43 -2.83 -3.17
CA HIS A 38 18.36 -3.01 -4.14
C HIS A 38 17.17 -2.04 -3.88
N LEU A 39 16.75 -1.90 -2.63
CA LEU A 39 15.68 -0.97 -2.26
C LEU A 39 16.12 0.51 -2.36
N ILE A 40 17.39 0.81 -2.06
CA ILE A 40 17.96 2.15 -2.25
C ILE A 40 17.93 2.54 -3.72
N ASP A 41 18.27 1.63 -4.64
CA ASP A 41 18.24 1.90 -6.07
C ASP A 41 16.81 2.14 -6.55
N CYS A 42 15.84 1.33 -6.12
CA CYS A 42 14.43 1.56 -6.39
C CYS A 42 13.95 2.93 -5.85
N ALA A 43 14.40 3.33 -4.64
CA ALA A 43 14.04 4.62 -4.05
C ALA A 43 14.62 5.79 -4.85
N LYS A 44 15.87 5.69 -5.29
CA LYS A 44 16.52 6.72 -6.13
C LYS A 44 15.85 6.84 -7.51
N ILE A 45 15.50 5.72 -8.15
CA ILE A 45 14.76 5.71 -9.42
C ILE A 45 13.41 6.42 -9.24
N SER A 46 12.66 6.06 -8.20
CA SER A 46 11.37 6.65 -7.88
C SER A 46 11.48 8.16 -7.59
N GLU A 47 12.47 8.57 -6.80
CA GLU A 47 12.69 9.99 -6.45
C GLU A 47 13.13 10.81 -7.68
N ALA A 48 14.03 10.28 -8.51
CA ALA A 48 14.47 10.94 -9.74
C ALA A 48 13.29 11.21 -10.69
N ALA A 49 12.34 10.28 -10.76
CA ALA A 49 11.11 10.40 -11.54
C ALA A 49 10.00 11.20 -10.82
N LYS A 50 10.25 11.79 -9.65
CA LYS A 50 9.32 12.62 -8.87
C LYS A 50 8.08 11.88 -8.36
N LEU A 51 8.16 10.55 -8.18
CA LEU A 51 7.07 9.79 -7.56
C LEU A 51 6.83 10.25 -6.13
N ASP A 52 5.58 10.15 -5.66
CA ASP A 52 5.19 10.67 -4.34
C ASP A 52 5.72 9.80 -3.20
N PHE A 53 5.67 8.47 -3.35
CA PHE A 53 6.04 7.55 -2.26
C PHE A 53 6.38 6.13 -2.73
N MET A 54 7.05 5.38 -1.84
CA MET A 54 7.20 3.93 -1.90
C MET A 54 6.31 3.29 -0.82
N PHE A 55 5.54 2.27 -1.19
CA PHE A 55 4.56 1.61 -0.32
C PHE A 55 5.02 0.19 0.04
N PHE A 56 5.26 -0.05 1.32
CA PHE A 56 5.68 -1.33 1.88
C PHE A 56 4.51 -2.00 2.60
N ALA A 57 3.85 -2.92 1.91
CA ALA A 57 2.86 -3.79 2.53
C ALA A 57 3.54 -4.82 3.43
N ASP A 58 2.84 -5.24 4.48
CA ASP A 58 3.32 -6.26 5.38
C ASP A 58 2.20 -7.17 5.90
N SER A 59 2.60 -8.41 6.15
CA SER A 59 1.94 -9.36 7.03
C SER A 59 3.05 -9.99 7.87
N PRO A 60 3.08 -9.80 9.19
CA PRO A 60 4.18 -10.26 10.05
C PRO A 60 4.09 -11.77 10.33
N ALA A 61 3.87 -12.53 9.27
CA ALA A 61 3.90 -13.99 9.25
C ALA A 61 4.44 -14.49 7.92
N SER A 62 5.10 -15.63 7.94
CA SER A 62 5.37 -16.40 6.73
C SER A 62 4.09 -17.03 6.22
N ALA A 63 3.92 -17.12 4.92
CA ALA A 63 2.78 -17.82 4.34
C ALA A 63 2.79 -19.31 4.72
N ILE A 64 1.61 -19.87 4.97
CA ILE A 64 1.39 -21.30 5.14
C ILE A 64 0.84 -21.84 3.82
N GLY A 65 1.35 -22.97 3.37
CA GLY A 65 0.93 -23.60 2.12
C GLY A 65 1.83 -24.76 1.73
N ASP A 66 1.73 -25.21 0.49
CA ASP A 66 2.58 -26.27 -0.03
C ASP A 66 4.06 -25.84 -0.02
N PRO A 67 4.94 -26.56 0.71
CA PRO A 67 6.37 -26.25 0.75
C PRO A 67 7.03 -26.23 -0.64
N ALA A 68 6.59 -27.06 -1.58
CA ALA A 68 7.12 -27.10 -2.94
C ALA A 68 6.82 -25.82 -3.71
N ALA A 69 5.68 -25.18 -3.48
CA ALA A 69 5.33 -23.89 -4.04
C ALA A 69 6.00 -22.73 -3.28
N LEU A 70 5.97 -22.76 -1.94
CA LEU A 70 6.50 -21.67 -1.11
C LEU A 70 8.01 -21.49 -1.26
N CYS A 71 8.79 -22.59 -1.40
CA CYS A 71 10.24 -22.48 -1.63
C CYS A 71 10.61 -21.85 -2.98
N ARG A 72 9.63 -21.68 -3.87
CA ARG A 72 9.77 -21.02 -5.19
C ARG A 72 9.15 -19.62 -5.25
N ASN A 73 8.54 -19.17 -4.16
CA ASN A 73 7.88 -17.86 -4.09
C ASN A 73 8.42 -17.03 -2.92
N PRO A 74 9.55 -16.34 -3.08
CA PRO A 74 10.19 -15.58 -2.01
C PRO A 74 9.36 -14.39 -1.52
N THR A 75 8.42 -13.89 -2.33
CA THR A 75 7.62 -12.71 -1.98
C THR A 75 6.77 -12.88 -0.73
N LYS A 76 6.41 -14.14 -0.39
CA LYS A 76 5.63 -14.48 0.80
C LYS A 76 6.48 -14.90 2.01
N MET A 77 7.80 -15.03 1.84
CA MET A 77 8.67 -15.70 2.82
C MET A 77 9.82 -14.84 3.34
N ASN A 78 10.30 -13.88 2.57
CA ASN A 78 11.52 -13.14 2.91
C ASN A 78 11.42 -11.67 2.51
N ARG A 79 11.39 -10.78 3.51
CA ARG A 79 11.32 -9.33 3.33
C ARG A 79 11.77 -8.61 4.60
N PHE A 80 12.23 -7.39 4.46
CA PHE A 80 12.49 -6.51 5.60
C PHE A 80 11.19 -6.09 6.31
N GLU A 81 11.28 -5.87 7.62
CA GLU A 81 10.21 -5.22 8.38
C GLU A 81 10.07 -3.75 7.88
N PRO A 82 8.83 -3.30 7.55
CA PRO A 82 8.64 -2.03 6.86
C PRO A 82 9.16 -0.79 7.58
N ILE A 83 8.92 -0.63 8.88
CA ILE A 83 9.27 0.60 9.61
C ILE A 83 10.80 0.77 9.66
N THR A 84 11.53 -0.33 9.89
CA THR A 84 12.99 -0.32 9.88
C THR A 84 13.55 -0.07 8.49
N ALA A 85 12.97 -0.69 7.46
CA ALA A 85 13.37 -0.51 6.08
C ALA A 85 13.19 0.95 5.61
N ILE A 86 11.99 1.54 5.80
CA ILE A 86 11.74 2.91 5.34
C ILE A 86 12.58 3.94 6.10
N THR A 87 12.87 3.70 7.38
CA THR A 87 13.76 4.58 8.16
C THR A 87 15.16 4.60 7.56
N ALA A 88 15.70 3.42 7.21
CA ALA A 88 16.99 3.32 6.55
C ALA A 88 16.99 3.99 5.16
N LEU A 89 15.98 3.70 4.32
CA LEU A 89 15.83 4.24 2.98
C LEU A 89 15.72 5.77 2.97
N SER A 90 15.05 6.34 3.96
CA SER A 90 14.85 7.78 4.06
C SER A 90 16.15 8.57 4.16
N GLN A 91 17.26 7.94 4.61
CA GLN A 91 18.58 8.57 4.69
C GLN A 91 19.31 8.62 3.34
N HIS A 92 18.80 7.93 2.32
CA HIS A 92 19.36 7.89 0.96
C HIS A 92 18.56 8.71 -0.05
N THR A 93 17.51 9.40 0.41
CA THR A 93 16.60 10.21 -0.40
C THR A 93 16.28 11.52 0.33
N SER A 94 15.70 12.49 -0.38
CA SER A 94 15.42 13.82 0.16
C SER A 94 13.99 14.31 0.00
N ARG A 95 13.20 13.71 -0.87
CA ARG A 95 11.86 14.18 -1.27
C ARG A 95 10.78 13.11 -1.24
N ILE A 96 11.09 11.91 -1.75
CA ILE A 96 10.13 10.82 -1.83
C ILE A 96 9.66 10.39 -0.44
N GLY A 97 8.33 10.15 -0.32
CA GLY A 97 7.73 9.65 0.90
C GLY A 97 7.79 8.13 1.01
N PHE A 98 7.50 7.63 2.21
CA PHE A 98 7.52 6.21 2.52
C PHE A 98 6.27 5.80 3.30
N VAL A 99 5.61 4.77 2.83
CA VAL A 99 4.44 4.17 3.48
C VAL A 99 4.83 2.83 4.06
N ALA A 100 4.76 2.67 5.37
CA ALA A 100 4.98 1.40 6.04
C ALA A 100 3.68 0.85 6.64
N THR A 101 3.49 -0.44 6.54
CA THR A 101 2.34 -1.14 7.13
C THR A 101 2.64 -1.53 8.57
N ALA A 102 1.71 -1.23 9.48
CA ALA A 102 1.71 -1.77 10.83
C ALA A 102 0.28 -2.04 11.32
N SER A 103 0.10 -3.21 11.93
CA SER A 103 -1.22 -3.71 12.33
C SER A 103 -1.66 -3.16 13.69
N THR A 104 -2.89 -2.65 13.78
CA THR A 104 -3.50 -2.29 15.07
C THR A 104 -3.80 -3.51 15.93
N SER A 105 -3.82 -4.71 15.35
CA SER A 105 -4.12 -5.95 16.10
C SER A 105 -2.96 -6.45 16.94
N TYR A 106 -1.70 -6.19 16.54
CA TYR A 106 -0.52 -6.84 17.13
C TYR A 106 0.50 -5.88 17.73
N TYR A 107 0.32 -4.56 17.54
CA TYR A 107 1.14 -3.54 18.18
C TYR A 107 0.43 -2.87 19.35
N GLU A 108 1.19 -2.11 20.13
CA GLU A 108 0.69 -1.21 21.17
C GLU A 108 0.69 0.23 20.64
N PRO A 109 -0.35 1.06 20.96
CA PRO A 109 -0.48 2.42 20.43
C PRO A 109 0.73 3.31 20.74
N TYR A 110 1.29 3.21 21.96
CA TYR A 110 2.46 4.00 22.34
C TYR A 110 3.69 3.65 21.51
N ASN A 111 3.90 2.36 21.22
CA ASN A 111 5.02 1.93 20.36
C ASN A 111 4.89 2.46 18.94
N ILE A 112 3.71 2.32 18.34
CA ILE A 112 3.45 2.84 16.98
C ILE A 112 3.61 4.36 16.92
N ALA A 113 3.02 5.08 17.88
CA ALA A 113 3.17 6.53 17.94
C ALA A 113 4.63 6.95 17.99
N ARG A 114 5.44 6.28 18.81
CA ARG A 114 6.87 6.57 18.99
C ARG A 114 7.69 6.20 17.76
N LEU A 115 7.47 5.02 17.17
CA LEU A 115 8.23 4.54 16.00
C LEU A 115 8.00 5.45 14.80
N TYR A 116 6.73 5.72 14.45
CA TYR A 116 6.42 6.56 13.30
C TYR A 116 6.83 8.03 13.51
N ALA A 117 6.67 8.59 14.70
CA ALA A 117 7.15 9.95 14.97
C ALA A 117 8.67 10.04 14.84
N SER A 118 9.41 9.04 15.35
CA SER A 118 10.87 8.99 15.21
C SER A 118 11.30 8.90 13.74
N ALA A 119 10.69 8.00 12.98
CA ALA A 119 10.96 7.85 11.55
C ALA A 119 10.60 9.12 10.76
N ASP A 120 9.51 9.80 11.13
CA ASP A 120 9.08 11.04 10.49
C ASP A 120 10.07 12.19 10.73
N HIS A 121 10.59 12.34 11.95
CA HIS A 121 11.67 13.27 12.24
C HIS A 121 12.96 12.94 11.45
N MET A 122 13.38 11.67 11.45
CA MET A 122 14.57 11.22 10.73
C MET A 122 14.48 11.47 9.22
N SER A 123 13.29 11.40 8.66
CA SER A 123 13.05 11.62 7.23
C SER A 123 12.78 13.08 6.86
N GLY A 124 12.57 13.97 7.83
CA GLY A 124 12.16 15.34 7.59
C GLY A 124 10.67 15.45 7.15
N GLY A 125 9.78 14.60 7.70
CA GLY A 125 8.34 14.68 7.45
C GLY A 125 7.87 13.89 6.22
N ARG A 126 8.44 12.71 5.96
CA ARG A 126 8.13 11.92 4.77
C ARG A 126 7.51 10.55 5.04
N MET A 127 7.07 10.30 6.29
CA MET A 127 6.50 9.01 6.68
C MET A 127 4.98 8.97 6.59
N CYS A 128 4.49 7.78 6.25
CA CYS A 128 3.07 7.43 6.25
C CYS A 128 2.87 6.07 6.92
N TRP A 129 1.87 5.98 7.78
CA TRP A 129 1.44 4.72 8.39
C TRP A 129 0.29 4.13 7.61
N ASN A 130 0.50 2.96 6.98
CA ASN A 130 -0.59 2.15 6.46
C ASN A 130 -1.21 1.34 7.59
N VAL A 131 -2.40 1.75 7.99
CA VAL A 131 -3.15 1.16 9.10
C VAL A 131 -3.91 -0.05 8.62
N VAL A 132 -3.61 -1.21 9.18
CA VAL A 132 -4.31 -2.46 8.90
C VAL A 132 -4.81 -3.12 10.20
N THR A 133 -5.88 -3.90 10.09
CA THR A 133 -6.43 -4.71 11.19
C THR A 133 -6.02 -6.19 11.06
N SER A 134 -5.15 -6.51 10.08
CA SER A 134 -4.80 -7.87 9.65
C SER A 134 -5.97 -8.69 9.12
N ASP A 135 -5.68 -9.75 8.35
CA ASP A 135 -6.65 -10.56 7.63
C ASP A 135 -6.28 -12.05 7.56
N HIS A 136 -5.15 -12.46 8.17
CA HIS A 136 -4.67 -13.84 8.18
C HIS A 136 -4.43 -14.35 9.60
N ASP A 137 -4.97 -15.54 9.91
CA ASP A 137 -4.84 -16.20 11.22
C ASP A 137 -3.39 -16.47 11.61
N GLU A 138 -2.54 -16.80 10.61
CA GLU A 138 -1.12 -17.10 10.79
C GLU A 138 -0.35 -15.99 11.50
N THR A 139 -0.80 -14.74 11.32
CA THR A 139 -0.20 -13.62 12.03
C THR A 139 -0.46 -13.73 13.54
N GLY A 140 -1.67 -14.10 13.94
CA GLY A 140 -2.04 -14.25 15.36
C GLY A 140 -1.16 -15.25 16.10
N TYR A 141 -0.79 -16.35 15.45
CA TYR A 141 0.07 -17.40 16.06
C TYR A 141 1.45 -16.88 16.48
N ASN A 142 1.97 -15.85 15.81
CA ASN A 142 3.25 -15.23 16.16
C ASN A 142 3.14 -14.20 17.32
N TYR A 143 1.91 -13.86 17.74
CA TYR A 143 1.63 -12.83 18.74
C TYR A 143 0.83 -13.36 19.94
N ASN A 144 1.07 -14.61 20.31
CA ASN A 144 0.44 -15.27 21.47
C ASN A 144 -1.09 -15.32 21.38
N ARG A 145 -1.64 -15.56 20.16
CA ARG A 145 -3.08 -15.69 19.91
C ARG A 145 -3.37 -16.96 19.11
N GLU A 146 -4.59 -17.47 19.22
CA GLU A 146 -5.04 -18.66 18.48
C GLU A 146 -5.53 -18.35 17.05
N GLY A 147 -5.34 -17.13 16.58
CA GLY A 147 -5.77 -16.64 15.27
C GLY A 147 -6.20 -15.19 15.31
N LEU A 148 -7.00 -14.77 14.33
CA LEU A 148 -7.59 -13.44 14.27
C LEU A 148 -8.80 -13.31 15.21
N ALA A 149 -8.92 -12.15 15.86
CA ALA A 149 -10.16 -11.75 16.51
C ALA A 149 -11.28 -11.51 15.46
N PRO A 150 -12.57 -11.59 15.85
CA PRO A 150 -13.68 -11.29 14.97
C PRO A 150 -13.56 -9.93 14.28
N HIS A 151 -14.03 -9.83 13.04
CA HIS A 151 -13.88 -8.63 12.21
C HIS A 151 -14.34 -7.34 12.91
N ALA A 152 -15.54 -7.35 13.53
CA ALA A 152 -16.07 -6.18 14.23
C ALA A 152 -15.21 -5.74 15.40
N GLU A 153 -14.69 -6.69 16.20
CA GLU A 153 -13.80 -6.42 17.32
C GLU A 153 -12.46 -5.82 16.86
N ARG A 154 -11.90 -6.31 15.75
CA ARG A 154 -10.66 -5.76 15.19
C ARG A 154 -10.83 -4.30 14.76
N TYR A 155 -11.96 -3.94 14.17
CA TYR A 155 -12.25 -2.56 13.78
C TYR A 155 -12.48 -1.67 15.00
N GLU A 156 -13.26 -2.11 15.98
CA GLU A 156 -13.47 -1.37 17.24
C GLU A 156 -12.13 -1.09 17.96
N ARG A 157 -11.29 -2.12 18.10
CA ARG A 157 -9.94 -1.98 18.65
C ARG A 157 -9.08 -1.04 17.80
N GLY A 158 -9.16 -1.15 16.46
CA GLY A 158 -8.43 -0.33 15.52
C GLY A 158 -8.79 1.15 15.61
N GLU A 159 -10.06 1.48 15.79
CA GLU A 159 -10.53 2.85 15.98
C GLU A 159 -9.97 3.48 17.26
N GLU A 160 -10.06 2.79 18.39
CA GLU A 160 -9.49 3.25 19.65
C GLU A 160 -7.97 3.37 19.60
N PHE A 161 -7.31 2.44 18.88
CA PHE A 161 -5.88 2.48 18.66
C PHE A 161 -5.46 3.77 17.92
N ILE A 162 -6.11 4.09 16.81
CA ILE A 162 -5.82 5.28 16.00
C ILE A 162 -6.04 6.55 16.81
N ASP A 163 -7.15 6.65 17.54
CA ASP A 163 -7.47 7.82 18.38
C ASP A 163 -6.43 8.02 19.48
N THR A 164 -5.94 6.94 20.09
CA THR A 164 -4.86 6.95 21.07
C THR A 164 -3.55 7.44 20.44
N VAL A 165 -3.17 6.92 19.26
CA VAL A 165 -1.98 7.35 18.54
C VAL A 165 -2.05 8.83 18.15
N PHE A 166 -3.19 9.29 17.65
CA PHE A 166 -3.40 10.72 17.32
C PHE A 166 -3.26 11.61 18.56
N GLY A 167 -3.79 11.16 19.70
CA GLY A 167 -3.62 11.87 20.95
C GLY A 167 -2.18 11.98 21.42
N LEU A 168 -1.41 10.92 21.26
CA LEU A 168 0.01 10.88 21.59
C LEU A 168 0.83 11.79 20.67
N TRP A 169 0.55 11.83 19.37
CA TRP A 169 1.24 12.72 18.42
C TRP A 169 0.98 14.20 18.68
N ASP A 170 -0.13 14.54 19.33
CA ASP A 170 -0.46 15.90 19.73
C ASP A 170 0.07 16.29 21.13
N SER A 171 0.85 15.40 21.83
CA SER A 171 1.34 15.67 23.18
C SER A 171 2.12 17.00 23.28
N PHE A 172 3.00 17.28 22.32
CA PHE A 172 3.65 18.59 22.18
C PHE A 172 2.87 19.45 21.20
N GLU A 173 2.67 20.74 21.51
CA GLU A 173 2.20 21.70 20.54
C GLU A 173 3.31 22.09 19.56
N ASP A 174 2.95 22.71 18.41
CA ASP A 174 3.91 23.01 17.34
C ASP A 174 5.08 23.89 17.81
N ASP A 175 4.84 24.82 18.75
CA ASP A 175 5.80 25.76 19.32
C ASP A 175 6.18 25.46 20.76
N ALA A 176 6.03 24.23 21.20
CA ALA A 176 6.33 23.83 22.57
C ALA A 176 7.83 23.85 22.91
N LEU A 177 8.71 23.59 21.93
CA LEU A 177 10.15 23.59 22.14
C LEU A 177 10.72 25.02 22.12
N LEU A 178 11.20 25.50 23.28
CA LEU A 178 11.79 26.83 23.43
C LEU A 178 13.30 26.83 23.10
N LEU A 179 14.01 25.76 23.46
CA LEU A 179 15.46 25.59 23.25
C LEU A 179 16.28 26.77 23.75
N ASP A 180 15.79 27.46 24.80
CA ASP A 180 16.40 28.69 25.34
C ASP A 180 17.54 28.34 26.32
N ARG A 181 18.77 28.65 25.87
CA ARG A 181 19.97 28.40 26.67
C ARG A 181 20.19 29.41 27.80
N GLU A 182 19.64 30.61 27.66
CA GLU A 182 19.87 31.68 28.66
C GLU A 182 19.02 31.43 29.90
N SER A 183 17.75 31.11 29.72
CA SER A 183 16.82 30.77 30.82
C SER A 183 16.94 29.30 31.28
N GLY A 184 17.58 28.44 30.47
CA GLY A 184 17.65 26.99 30.68
C GLY A 184 16.32 26.26 30.40
N LEU A 185 15.38 26.90 29.73
CA LEU A 185 14.10 26.31 29.37
C LEU A 185 14.19 25.56 28.05
N TYR A 186 14.00 24.25 28.10
CA TYR A 186 14.02 23.40 26.92
C TYR A 186 12.67 23.41 26.19
N TYR A 187 11.56 23.35 26.94
CA TYR A 187 10.20 23.41 26.40
C TYR A 187 9.29 24.22 27.33
N ASP A 188 8.18 24.69 26.76
CA ASP A 188 7.09 25.33 27.50
C ASP A 188 6.24 24.23 28.17
N LYS A 189 6.23 24.21 29.51
CA LYS A 189 5.50 23.21 30.29
C LYS A 189 3.98 23.23 30.07
N ASP A 190 3.42 24.36 29.65
CA ASP A 190 2.00 24.55 29.44
C ASP A 190 1.58 24.10 28.01
N LYS A 191 2.56 23.72 27.17
CA LYS A 191 2.39 23.19 25.79
C LYS A 191 2.78 21.71 25.66
N LEU A 192 2.99 21.00 26.77
CA LEU A 192 3.16 19.57 26.84
C LEU A 192 1.98 18.93 27.57
N HIS A 193 1.22 18.09 26.88
CA HIS A 193 -0.02 17.53 27.37
C HIS A 193 0.07 16.01 27.60
N THR A 194 -0.38 15.58 28.76
CA THR A 194 -0.55 14.16 29.08
C THR A 194 -1.90 13.67 28.53
N LEU A 195 -1.90 12.57 27.78
CA LEU A 195 -3.10 12.07 27.13
C LEU A 195 -4.10 11.44 28.13
N ASP A 196 -3.60 10.66 29.10
CA ASP A 196 -4.38 9.92 30.12
C ASP A 196 -5.56 9.11 29.53
N HIS A 197 -5.33 8.45 28.38
CA HIS A 197 -6.34 7.64 27.71
C HIS A 197 -6.74 6.43 28.57
N LYS A 198 -8.05 6.23 28.74
CA LYS A 198 -8.66 5.07 29.41
C LYS A 198 -9.86 4.62 28.57
N GLY A 199 -9.64 3.66 27.71
CA GLY A 199 -10.67 3.09 26.84
C GLY A 199 -11.00 1.64 27.17
N LYS A 200 -11.73 1.02 26.28
CA LYS A 200 -12.11 -0.40 26.37
C LYS A 200 -10.92 -1.32 26.12
N HIS A 201 -10.08 -0.98 25.13
CA HIS A 201 -8.99 -1.82 24.66
C HIS A 201 -7.62 -1.36 25.17
N PHE A 202 -7.47 -0.07 25.50
CA PHE A 202 -6.18 0.50 25.87
C PHE A 202 -6.24 1.43 27.08
N GLN A 203 -5.13 1.42 27.83
CA GLN A 203 -4.86 2.41 28.88
C GLN A 203 -3.46 2.98 28.64
N VAL A 204 -3.38 4.23 28.22
CA VAL A 204 -2.12 4.87 27.83
C VAL A 204 -2.04 6.25 28.44
N ARG A 205 -1.11 6.42 29.40
CA ARG A 205 -0.95 7.70 30.07
C ARG A 205 -0.36 8.76 29.13
N GLY A 206 0.70 8.47 28.39
CA GLY A 206 1.49 9.51 27.73
C GLY A 206 2.27 10.39 28.73
N PRO A 207 2.76 11.57 28.38
CA PRO A 207 2.83 12.07 26.99
C PRO A 207 3.74 11.24 26.12
N LEU A 208 3.69 11.45 24.80
CA LEU A 208 4.72 10.91 23.93
C LEU A 208 6.05 11.61 24.20
N ASN A 209 7.16 10.86 24.18
CA ASN A 209 8.48 11.35 24.53
C ASN A 209 9.29 11.86 23.32
N ILE A 210 8.59 12.35 22.29
CA ILE A 210 9.17 12.99 21.10
C ILE A 210 8.27 14.14 20.67
N ALA A 211 8.87 15.23 20.19
CA ALA A 211 8.13 16.41 19.74
C ALA A 211 7.22 16.12 18.54
N ARG A 212 6.27 17.01 18.29
CA ARG A 212 5.40 16.98 17.12
C ARG A 212 6.23 16.95 15.84
N THR A 213 5.81 16.13 14.88
CA THR A 213 6.62 15.86 13.69
C THR A 213 6.53 16.99 12.64
N PRO A 214 7.49 17.07 11.67
CA PRO A 214 7.55 18.17 10.71
C PRO A 214 6.30 18.35 9.85
N GLN A 215 5.52 17.30 9.62
CA GLN A 215 4.25 17.37 8.88
C GLN A 215 3.00 17.35 9.79
N GLY A 216 3.18 17.72 11.07
CA GLY A 216 2.16 17.71 12.12
C GLY A 216 1.97 16.30 12.71
N ARG A 217 1.73 15.33 11.89
CA ARG A 217 1.77 13.88 12.18
C ARG A 217 2.06 13.11 10.90
N PRO A 218 2.58 11.88 10.99
CA PRO A 218 2.71 10.99 9.84
C PRO A 218 1.40 10.89 9.05
N VAL A 219 1.49 10.82 7.72
CA VAL A 219 0.31 10.62 6.86
C VAL A 219 -0.32 9.27 7.17
N ILE A 220 -1.63 9.15 7.05
CA ILE A 220 -2.38 7.91 7.30
C ILE A 220 -2.87 7.32 5.99
N ALA A 221 -2.44 6.10 5.71
CA ALA A 221 -2.97 5.29 4.62
C ALA A 221 -3.84 4.15 5.17
N GLN A 222 -4.79 3.70 4.37
CA GLN A 222 -5.64 2.53 4.65
C GLN A 222 -5.96 1.77 3.37
N ALA A 223 -6.32 0.50 3.51
CA ALA A 223 -6.73 -0.39 2.43
C ALA A 223 -8.01 -1.12 2.85
N GLY A 224 -9.16 -0.44 2.81
CA GLY A 224 -10.42 -1.04 3.25
C GLY A 224 -11.57 -0.77 2.28
N GLY A 225 -12.12 -1.84 1.68
CA GLY A 225 -13.30 -1.77 0.82
C GLY A 225 -14.61 -2.15 1.51
N SER A 226 -14.57 -2.65 2.77
CA SER A 226 -15.77 -2.94 3.56
C SER A 226 -16.46 -1.66 4.04
N GLU A 227 -17.71 -1.77 4.46
CA GLU A 227 -18.46 -0.63 5.00
C GLU A 227 -17.75 0.04 6.18
N GLN A 228 -17.27 -0.77 7.15
CA GLN A 228 -16.47 -0.29 8.28
C GLN A 228 -15.14 0.31 7.81
N GLY A 229 -14.48 -0.32 6.83
CA GLY A 229 -13.22 0.17 6.27
C GLY A 229 -13.38 1.53 5.58
N MET A 230 -14.43 1.72 4.79
CA MET A 230 -14.74 3.01 4.14
C MET A 230 -15.08 4.10 5.15
N GLU A 231 -15.81 3.76 6.22
CA GLU A 231 -16.17 4.71 7.29
C GLU A 231 -14.93 5.15 8.07
N LEU A 232 -14.06 4.18 8.45
CA LEU A 232 -12.80 4.47 9.13
C LEU A 232 -11.87 5.30 8.26
N ALA A 233 -11.79 4.99 6.95
CA ALA A 233 -10.99 5.77 6.01
C ALA A 233 -11.48 7.21 5.87
N ALA A 234 -12.79 7.42 5.73
CA ALA A 234 -13.37 8.76 5.67
C ALA A 234 -13.09 9.58 6.93
N ARG A 235 -13.03 8.93 8.10
CA ARG A 235 -12.73 9.57 9.38
C ARG A 235 -11.25 9.91 9.54
N THR A 236 -10.34 9.03 9.11
CA THR A 236 -8.93 9.09 9.55
C THR A 236 -7.90 9.08 8.42
N ALA A 237 -8.19 8.45 7.26
CA ALA A 237 -7.20 8.27 6.21
C ALA A 237 -6.98 9.53 5.37
N GLU A 238 -5.77 9.68 4.89
CA GLU A 238 -5.33 10.74 3.97
C GLU A 238 -4.91 10.14 2.62
N MET A 239 -4.79 8.80 2.57
CA MET A 239 -4.63 8.00 1.37
C MET A 239 -5.40 6.68 1.51
N VAL A 240 -6.08 6.25 0.46
CA VAL A 240 -6.73 4.94 0.40
C VAL A 240 -6.20 4.14 -0.77
N PHE A 241 -5.58 3.01 -0.48
CA PHE A 241 -5.29 1.99 -1.47
C PHE A 241 -6.57 1.23 -1.82
N SER A 242 -6.83 1.05 -3.10
CA SER A 242 -7.89 0.19 -3.62
C SER A 242 -7.34 -0.67 -4.76
N LEU A 243 -8.06 -1.71 -5.17
CA LEU A 243 -7.69 -2.45 -6.39
C LEU A 243 -8.41 -1.83 -7.59
N ALA A 244 -7.67 -1.55 -8.66
CA ALA A 244 -8.25 -1.12 -9.92
C ALA A 244 -9.08 -2.28 -10.52
N SER A 245 -10.39 -2.08 -10.68
CA SER A 245 -11.28 -3.09 -11.29
C SER A 245 -11.83 -2.60 -12.62
N ASN A 246 -12.69 -1.59 -12.59
CA ASN A 246 -13.13 -0.82 -13.74
C ASN A 246 -13.47 0.62 -13.30
N VAL A 247 -13.53 1.53 -14.26
CA VAL A 247 -13.67 2.97 -13.99
C VAL A 247 -14.98 3.29 -13.27
N GLU A 248 -16.11 2.66 -13.61
CA GLU A 248 -17.42 2.92 -13.02
C GLU A 248 -17.46 2.50 -11.53
N LYS A 249 -16.96 1.30 -11.22
CA LYS A 249 -16.89 0.82 -9.84
C LYS A 249 -15.97 1.70 -8.98
N ASN A 250 -14.83 2.12 -9.54
CA ASN A 250 -13.91 2.99 -8.83
C ASN A 250 -14.48 4.41 -8.64
N ARG A 251 -15.24 4.95 -9.61
CA ARG A 251 -15.97 6.21 -9.44
C ARG A 251 -16.99 6.13 -8.32
N ALA A 252 -17.75 5.03 -8.25
CA ALA A 252 -18.71 4.79 -7.18
C ALA A 252 -18.02 4.71 -5.81
N PHE A 253 -16.91 3.97 -5.73
CA PHE A 253 -16.08 3.87 -4.52
C PHE A 253 -15.52 5.24 -4.10
N TYR A 254 -14.94 5.98 -5.04
CA TYR A 254 -14.41 7.33 -4.82
C TYR A 254 -15.48 8.27 -4.26
N ALA A 255 -16.66 8.32 -4.89
CA ALA A 255 -17.77 9.17 -4.45
C ALA A 255 -18.29 8.75 -3.07
N ASN A 256 -18.38 7.43 -2.80
CA ASN A 256 -18.83 6.91 -1.52
C ASN A 256 -17.89 7.29 -0.38
N VAL A 257 -16.60 7.01 -0.50
CA VAL A 257 -15.63 7.30 0.58
C VAL A 257 -15.52 8.81 0.83
N LYS A 258 -15.35 9.61 -0.23
CA LYS A 258 -15.22 11.07 -0.09
C LYS A 258 -16.52 11.74 0.37
N GLY A 259 -17.68 11.19 0.00
CA GLY A 259 -18.99 11.69 0.45
C GLY A 259 -19.21 11.58 1.97
N ARG A 260 -18.53 10.64 2.63
CA ARG A 260 -18.60 10.48 4.10
C ARG A 260 -17.76 11.49 4.87
N MET A 261 -16.75 12.12 4.25
CA MET A 261 -15.76 12.97 4.94
C MET A 261 -16.37 14.20 5.61
N ALA A 262 -17.41 14.79 5.02
CA ALA A 262 -18.11 15.95 5.58
C ALA A 262 -18.67 15.72 6.99
N LYS A 263 -19.09 14.47 7.30
CA LYS A 263 -19.56 14.03 8.63
C LYS A 263 -18.49 14.24 9.72
N TYR A 264 -17.22 14.21 9.31
CA TYR A 264 -16.06 14.38 10.20
C TYR A 264 -15.41 15.76 10.09
N GLY A 265 -16.05 16.71 9.40
CA GLY A 265 -15.52 18.06 9.19
C GLY A 265 -14.25 18.09 8.32
N ARG A 266 -14.05 17.08 7.47
CA ARG A 266 -12.86 16.95 6.62
C ARG A 266 -13.12 17.41 5.18
N SER A 267 -12.13 18.06 4.58
CA SER A 267 -12.16 18.38 3.14
C SER A 267 -11.98 17.10 2.32
N VAL A 268 -12.71 16.97 1.22
CA VAL A 268 -12.54 15.89 0.25
C VAL A 268 -11.15 15.87 -0.40
N ASP A 269 -10.44 16.99 -0.38
CA ASP A 269 -9.08 17.12 -0.92
C ASP A 269 -8.02 16.55 0.02
N ASP A 270 -8.35 16.37 1.31
CA ASP A 270 -7.46 15.75 2.31
C ASP A 270 -7.42 14.21 2.25
N LEU A 271 -8.02 13.61 1.23
CA LEU A 271 -7.96 12.18 0.99
C LEU A 271 -7.64 11.90 -0.48
N LYS A 272 -6.64 11.07 -0.74
CA LYS A 272 -6.27 10.60 -2.08
C LYS A 272 -6.68 9.14 -2.26
N ILE A 273 -7.50 8.86 -3.25
CA ILE A 273 -7.89 7.49 -3.66
C ILE A 273 -6.88 7.00 -4.69
N MET A 274 -6.15 5.94 -4.35
CA MET A 274 -4.97 5.46 -5.05
C MET A 274 -5.12 3.98 -5.45
N PRO A 275 -5.78 3.66 -6.58
CA PRO A 275 -5.86 2.29 -7.06
C PRO A 275 -4.47 1.70 -7.36
N GLY A 276 -4.26 0.45 -6.94
CA GLY A 276 -3.11 -0.35 -7.36
C GLY A 276 -3.30 -0.87 -8.79
N ILE A 277 -2.31 -0.68 -9.63
CA ILE A 277 -2.31 -1.17 -11.02
C ILE A 277 -1.01 -1.89 -11.35
N VAL A 278 -1.12 -3.04 -12.01
CA VAL A 278 0.02 -3.75 -12.61
C VAL A 278 0.25 -3.17 -14.00
N ILE A 279 1.50 -2.78 -14.33
CA ILE A 279 1.83 -2.15 -15.61
C ILE A 279 2.96 -2.91 -16.31
N ASN A 280 2.70 -3.32 -17.55
CA ASN A 280 3.70 -3.80 -18.48
C ASN A 280 3.82 -2.79 -19.63
N VAL A 281 4.91 -2.05 -19.69
CA VAL A 281 5.12 -1.04 -20.72
C VAL A 281 6.28 -1.41 -21.64
N GLY A 282 6.12 -1.13 -22.94
CA GLY A 282 7.14 -1.23 -23.96
C GLY A 282 7.02 -0.07 -24.95
N ASP A 283 8.07 0.15 -25.76
CA ASP A 283 8.01 1.13 -26.86
C ASP A 283 6.95 0.74 -27.89
N THR A 284 6.63 -0.56 -27.97
CA THR A 284 5.53 -1.11 -28.76
C THR A 284 4.64 -2.02 -27.90
N ARG A 285 3.38 -2.21 -28.31
CA ARG A 285 2.46 -3.16 -27.65
C ARG A 285 3.02 -4.58 -27.65
N ALA A 286 3.62 -5.03 -28.73
CA ALA A 286 4.22 -6.36 -28.83
C ALA A 286 5.37 -6.57 -27.85
N GLU A 287 6.18 -5.55 -27.60
CA GLU A 287 7.22 -5.59 -26.57
C GLU A 287 6.63 -5.69 -25.16
N ALA A 288 5.61 -4.89 -24.85
CA ALA A 288 4.92 -4.93 -23.56
C ALA A 288 4.29 -6.31 -23.28
N GLU A 289 3.64 -6.90 -24.29
CA GLU A 289 3.05 -8.24 -24.23
C GLU A 289 4.12 -9.34 -24.06
N ALA A 290 5.26 -9.21 -24.73
CA ALA A 290 6.38 -10.13 -24.58
C ALA A 290 6.97 -10.09 -23.15
N LYS A 291 7.10 -8.90 -22.55
CA LYS A 291 7.53 -8.74 -21.15
C LYS A 291 6.58 -9.45 -20.19
N ALA A 292 5.27 -9.26 -20.33
CA ALA A 292 4.25 -9.91 -19.52
C ALA A 292 4.27 -11.43 -19.66
N SER A 293 4.33 -11.93 -20.91
CA SER A 293 4.34 -13.38 -21.21
C SER A 293 5.57 -14.06 -20.61
N ARG A 294 6.75 -13.42 -20.72
CA ARG A 294 8.00 -13.98 -20.18
C ARG A 294 7.93 -14.29 -18.67
N LEU A 295 7.26 -13.47 -17.89
CA LEU A 295 7.13 -13.72 -16.46
C LEU A 295 6.21 -14.90 -16.14
N VAL A 296 5.16 -15.08 -16.94
CA VAL A 296 4.29 -16.26 -16.83
C VAL A 296 5.06 -17.54 -17.23
N ASP A 297 5.87 -17.48 -18.28
CA ASP A 297 6.68 -18.61 -18.74
C ASP A 297 7.77 -19.01 -17.74
N LEU A 298 8.26 -18.07 -16.92
CA LEU A 298 9.21 -18.33 -15.84
C LEU A 298 8.55 -18.92 -14.58
N MET A 299 7.23 -18.86 -14.47
CA MET A 299 6.54 -19.29 -13.24
C MET A 299 6.48 -20.82 -13.15
N HIS A 300 6.97 -21.37 -12.03
CA HIS A 300 6.87 -22.81 -11.79
C HIS A 300 5.40 -23.24 -11.61
N PRO A 301 4.97 -24.37 -12.17
CA PRO A 301 3.59 -24.85 -12.05
C PRO A 301 3.08 -24.96 -10.61
N ASP A 302 3.91 -25.39 -9.64
CA ASP A 302 3.53 -25.47 -8.22
C ASP A 302 3.11 -24.12 -7.66
N VAL A 303 3.78 -23.03 -8.07
CA VAL A 303 3.43 -21.66 -7.64
C VAL A 303 2.08 -21.26 -8.22
N GLY A 304 1.86 -21.52 -9.49
CA GLY A 304 0.58 -21.24 -10.16
C GLY A 304 -0.56 -22.09 -9.59
N LEU A 305 -0.28 -23.35 -9.25
CA LEU A 305 -1.25 -24.24 -8.58
C LEU A 305 -1.64 -23.70 -7.20
N LEU A 306 -0.66 -23.24 -6.39
CA LEU A 306 -0.94 -22.61 -5.09
C LEU A 306 -1.81 -21.36 -5.25
N MET A 307 -1.49 -20.50 -6.20
CA MET A 307 -2.29 -19.30 -6.49
C MET A 307 -3.73 -19.67 -6.89
N LEU A 308 -3.89 -20.69 -7.73
CA LEU A 308 -5.21 -21.17 -8.16
C LEU A 308 -6.00 -21.77 -6.99
N GLN A 309 -5.36 -22.53 -6.09
CA GLN A 309 -5.95 -23.05 -4.86
C GLN A 309 -6.44 -21.91 -3.94
N GLU A 310 -5.61 -20.89 -3.74
CA GLU A 310 -5.96 -19.69 -2.94
C GLU A 310 -7.17 -18.96 -3.53
N PHE A 311 -7.24 -18.85 -4.86
CA PHE A 311 -8.35 -18.20 -5.55
C PHE A 311 -9.64 -19.00 -5.49
N LEU A 312 -9.56 -20.30 -5.76
CA LEU A 312 -10.72 -21.20 -5.77
C LEU A 312 -11.17 -21.59 -4.35
N GLU A 313 -10.34 -21.39 -3.33
CA GLU A 313 -10.54 -21.94 -1.97
C GLU A 313 -10.77 -23.47 -2.00
N ALA A 314 -10.03 -24.17 -2.89
CA ALA A 314 -10.17 -25.58 -3.16
C ALA A 314 -8.83 -26.32 -2.99
N ASP A 315 -8.87 -27.55 -2.45
CA ASP A 315 -7.68 -28.40 -2.37
C ASP A 315 -7.39 -29.04 -3.73
N LEU A 316 -6.34 -28.57 -4.39
CA LEU A 316 -5.86 -29.10 -5.68
C LEU A 316 -4.56 -29.90 -5.53
N ARG A 317 -4.18 -30.29 -4.31
CA ARG A 317 -2.98 -31.11 -4.10
C ARG A 317 -3.11 -32.48 -4.77
N GLY A 318 -2.03 -32.93 -5.39
CA GLY A 318 -1.95 -34.22 -6.04
C GLY A 318 -2.74 -34.34 -7.35
N VAL A 319 -3.22 -33.22 -7.93
CA VAL A 319 -3.80 -33.25 -9.27
C VAL A 319 -2.73 -33.54 -10.33
N ASP A 320 -3.10 -34.29 -11.36
CA ASP A 320 -2.25 -34.48 -12.53
C ASP A 320 -2.31 -33.20 -13.38
N LEU A 321 -1.15 -32.56 -13.58
CA LEU A 321 -1.06 -31.31 -14.32
C LEU A 321 -1.34 -31.46 -15.83
N ASP A 322 -1.18 -32.67 -16.35
CA ASP A 322 -1.38 -32.97 -17.78
C ASP A 322 -2.77 -33.58 -18.05
N ALA A 323 -3.61 -33.70 -17.00
CA ALA A 323 -5.02 -34.08 -17.10
C ALA A 323 -5.93 -32.84 -17.02
N PRO A 324 -7.20 -32.96 -17.47
CA PRO A 324 -8.21 -31.93 -17.27
C PRO A 324 -8.49 -31.64 -15.77
N PHE A 325 -9.04 -30.45 -15.49
CA PHE A 325 -9.44 -30.06 -14.13
C PHE A 325 -10.46 -31.08 -13.55
N PRO A 326 -10.26 -31.60 -12.33
CA PRO A 326 -11.20 -32.51 -11.67
C PRO A 326 -12.45 -31.73 -11.23
N MET A 327 -13.54 -31.86 -12.00
CA MET A 327 -14.76 -31.06 -11.83
C MET A 327 -15.42 -31.21 -10.46
N GLU A 328 -15.21 -32.32 -9.76
CA GLU A 328 -15.64 -32.56 -8.39
C GLU A 328 -14.98 -31.62 -7.36
N ARG A 329 -13.85 -30.99 -7.73
CA ARG A 329 -13.15 -30.01 -6.91
C ARG A 329 -13.51 -28.55 -7.27
N MET A 330 -14.38 -28.34 -8.25
CA MET A 330 -14.82 -26.99 -8.62
C MET A 330 -15.79 -26.44 -7.56
N PRO A 331 -15.46 -25.33 -6.88
CA PRO A 331 -16.34 -24.75 -5.88
C PRO A 331 -17.56 -24.06 -6.54
N GLU A 332 -18.57 -23.80 -5.75
CA GLU A 332 -19.72 -22.99 -6.21
C GLU A 332 -19.36 -21.52 -6.43
N LYS A 333 -18.40 -21.03 -5.66
CA LYS A 333 -17.86 -19.65 -5.71
C LYS A 333 -16.36 -19.66 -5.44
N ALA A 334 -15.66 -18.61 -5.89
CA ALA A 334 -14.28 -18.39 -5.60
C ALA A 334 -14.04 -17.10 -4.80
N LYS A 335 -12.86 -16.93 -4.25
CA LYS A 335 -12.42 -15.70 -3.59
C LYS A 335 -12.16 -14.62 -4.64
N GLY A 336 -12.82 -13.47 -4.53
CA GLY A 336 -12.54 -12.33 -5.39
C GLY A 336 -13.50 -12.15 -6.56
N SER A 337 -12.99 -12.00 -7.79
CA SER A 337 -13.79 -11.61 -8.95
C SER A 337 -14.66 -12.73 -9.48
N LYS A 338 -15.99 -12.51 -9.46
CA LYS A 338 -16.95 -13.45 -10.10
C LYS A 338 -16.68 -13.59 -11.60
N ALA A 339 -16.33 -12.51 -12.29
CA ALA A 339 -16.06 -12.56 -13.73
C ALA A 339 -14.85 -13.45 -14.05
N MET A 340 -13.78 -13.38 -13.27
CA MET A 340 -12.63 -14.27 -13.39
C MET A 340 -12.99 -15.73 -13.09
N PHE A 341 -13.82 -15.95 -12.08
CA PHE A 341 -14.29 -17.30 -11.76
C PHE A 341 -15.14 -17.91 -12.91
N ASP A 342 -16.07 -17.13 -13.46
CA ASP A 342 -16.91 -17.55 -14.58
C ASP A 342 -16.09 -17.84 -15.83
N GLU A 343 -15.04 -17.04 -16.09
CA GLU A 343 -14.09 -17.26 -17.18
C GLU A 343 -13.27 -18.53 -17.01
N LEU A 344 -12.69 -18.75 -15.81
CA LEU A 344 -11.96 -19.99 -15.52
C LEU A 344 -12.83 -21.22 -15.64
N LYS A 345 -14.09 -21.14 -15.17
CA LYS A 345 -15.05 -22.23 -15.30
C LYS A 345 -15.36 -22.53 -16.77
N ALA A 346 -15.52 -21.50 -17.60
CA ALA A 346 -15.71 -21.67 -19.04
C ALA A 346 -14.48 -22.30 -19.70
N PHE A 347 -13.27 -21.90 -19.29
CA PHE A 347 -12.02 -22.49 -19.78
C PHE A 347 -11.90 -23.98 -19.43
N VAL A 348 -12.18 -24.34 -18.19
CA VAL A 348 -12.16 -25.73 -17.72
C VAL A 348 -13.13 -26.62 -18.51
N THR A 349 -14.35 -26.12 -18.85
CA THR A 349 -15.35 -26.89 -19.60
C THR A 349 -14.95 -27.18 -21.06
N GLN A 350 -13.91 -26.53 -21.58
CA GLN A 350 -13.35 -26.78 -22.89
C GLN A 350 -12.37 -27.97 -22.93
N GLY A 351 -12.10 -28.58 -21.77
CA GLY A 351 -11.25 -29.79 -21.67
C GLY A 351 -9.75 -29.50 -21.61
N HIS A 352 -9.37 -28.28 -21.30
CA HIS A 352 -7.98 -27.91 -21.10
C HIS A 352 -7.33 -28.61 -19.91
N THR A 353 -6.03 -28.86 -19.98
CA THR A 353 -5.27 -29.46 -18.89
C THR A 353 -5.11 -28.51 -17.70
N MET A 354 -4.81 -29.05 -16.51
CA MET A 354 -4.47 -28.25 -15.34
C MET A 354 -3.30 -27.27 -15.61
N ARG A 355 -2.30 -27.69 -16.36
CA ARG A 355 -1.15 -26.87 -16.75
C ARG A 355 -1.58 -25.66 -17.59
N GLU A 356 -2.47 -25.87 -18.55
CA GLU A 356 -3.03 -24.80 -19.37
C GLU A 356 -3.93 -23.87 -18.53
N LEU A 357 -4.72 -24.41 -17.62
CA LEU A 357 -5.54 -23.63 -16.68
C LEU A 357 -4.68 -22.75 -15.76
N ILE A 358 -3.61 -23.30 -15.18
CA ILE A 358 -2.66 -22.56 -14.34
C ILE A 358 -2.03 -21.42 -15.14
N THR A 359 -1.60 -21.67 -16.37
CA THR A 359 -1.01 -20.67 -17.26
C THR A 359 -2.03 -19.59 -17.62
N HIS A 360 -3.26 -19.97 -17.95
CA HIS A 360 -4.36 -19.05 -18.24
C HIS A 360 -4.67 -18.16 -17.03
N TYR A 361 -4.83 -18.77 -15.87
CA TYR A 361 -5.07 -18.02 -14.60
C TYR A 361 -3.92 -17.08 -14.27
N ALA A 362 -2.68 -17.52 -14.42
CA ALA A 362 -1.53 -16.68 -14.17
C ALA A 362 -1.49 -15.45 -15.10
N ARG A 363 -1.76 -15.64 -16.38
CA ARG A 363 -1.90 -14.53 -17.34
C ARG A 363 -3.00 -13.55 -16.95
N GLN A 364 -4.12 -14.05 -16.49
CA GLN A 364 -5.24 -13.21 -16.03
C GLN A 364 -4.95 -12.51 -14.70
N HIS A 365 -4.37 -13.22 -13.74
CA HIS A 365 -4.15 -12.70 -12.40
C HIS A 365 -2.96 -11.75 -12.30
N THR A 366 -1.87 -12.05 -13.00
CA THR A 366 -0.65 -11.24 -13.00
C THR A 366 -0.48 -10.39 -14.27
N GLY A 367 -1.12 -10.78 -15.36
CA GLY A 367 -1.08 -10.13 -16.67
C GLY A 367 -2.29 -9.25 -16.99
N ASN A 368 -3.38 -9.27 -16.21
CA ASN A 368 -4.50 -8.32 -16.31
C ASN A 368 -4.10 -6.89 -15.89
N GLY A 369 -2.79 -6.67 -15.79
CA GLY A 369 -2.24 -5.35 -15.74
C GLY A 369 -2.49 -4.60 -17.05
N LEU A 370 -2.41 -3.31 -16.94
CA LEU A 370 -2.39 -2.43 -18.09
C LEU A 370 -1.12 -2.71 -18.91
N THR A 371 -1.29 -3.33 -20.08
CA THR A 371 -0.20 -3.71 -20.97
C THR A 371 -0.30 -2.91 -22.25
N GLY A 372 0.76 -2.16 -22.62
CA GLY A 372 0.72 -1.33 -23.82
C GLY A 372 1.88 -0.36 -23.94
N THR A 373 1.69 0.59 -24.87
CA THR A 373 2.60 1.70 -25.13
C THR A 373 2.46 2.79 -24.05
N PRO A 374 3.42 3.70 -23.92
CA PRO A 374 3.33 4.83 -23.01
C PRO A 374 2.07 5.67 -23.18
N ALA A 375 1.64 5.88 -24.43
CA ALA A 375 0.45 6.65 -24.76
C ALA A 375 -0.83 5.98 -24.25
N GLU A 376 -0.99 4.67 -24.48
CA GLU A 376 -2.15 3.89 -24.04
C GLU A 376 -2.25 3.83 -22.50
N ILE A 377 -1.11 3.71 -21.82
CA ILE A 377 -1.05 3.74 -20.36
C ILE A 377 -1.44 5.13 -19.83
N ALA A 378 -0.92 6.18 -20.46
CA ALA A 378 -1.28 7.55 -20.10
C ALA A 378 -2.75 7.86 -20.38
N ASP A 379 -3.36 7.34 -21.45
CA ASP A 379 -4.78 7.48 -21.77
C ASP A 379 -5.64 6.88 -20.66
N PHE A 380 -5.32 5.66 -20.21
CA PHE A 380 -6.01 5.00 -19.10
C PHE A 380 -5.90 5.83 -17.79
N MET A 381 -4.70 6.27 -17.45
CA MET A 381 -4.47 7.03 -16.21
C MET A 381 -5.19 8.39 -16.26
N GLN A 382 -5.21 9.04 -17.42
CA GLN A 382 -5.91 10.29 -17.66
C GLN A 382 -7.43 10.13 -17.51
N GLU A 383 -8.03 9.13 -18.14
CA GLU A 383 -9.46 8.84 -18.02
C GLU A 383 -9.89 8.65 -16.56
N TRP A 384 -9.16 7.81 -15.81
CA TRP A 384 -9.47 7.56 -14.41
C TRP A 384 -9.35 8.80 -13.53
N PHE A 385 -8.35 9.62 -13.81
CA PHE A 385 -8.12 10.86 -13.08
C PHE A 385 -9.21 11.90 -13.37
N GLU A 386 -9.49 12.15 -14.64
CA GLU A 386 -10.47 13.17 -15.07
C GLU A 386 -11.90 12.80 -14.67
N THR A 387 -12.24 11.52 -14.69
CA THR A 387 -13.56 11.01 -14.31
C THR A 387 -13.74 10.83 -12.80
N ARG A 388 -12.75 11.17 -11.98
CA ARG A 388 -12.75 10.99 -10.52
C ARG A 388 -12.95 9.53 -10.10
N ALA A 389 -12.31 8.61 -10.81
CA ALA A 389 -12.14 7.23 -10.39
C ALA A 389 -10.88 7.05 -9.53
N ALA A 390 -9.92 7.98 -9.65
CA ALA A 390 -8.67 7.99 -8.90
C ALA A 390 -8.15 9.42 -8.70
N ASP A 391 -7.35 9.64 -7.65
CA ASP A 391 -6.49 10.83 -7.47
C ASP A 391 -5.06 10.55 -7.93
N GLY A 392 -4.74 9.30 -8.17
CA GLY A 392 -3.44 8.81 -8.60
C GLY A 392 -3.40 7.30 -8.59
N PHE A 393 -2.20 6.71 -8.66
CA PHE A 393 -2.04 5.26 -8.75
C PHE A 393 -0.87 4.76 -7.92
N ILE A 394 -0.99 3.52 -7.45
CA ILE A 394 0.11 2.77 -6.85
C ILE A 394 0.58 1.72 -7.86
N LEU A 395 1.80 1.88 -8.35
CA LEU A 395 2.41 1.04 -9.37
C LEU A 395 2.82 -0.30 -8.75
N MET A 396 2.16 -1.36 -9.15
CA MET A 396 2.50 -2.72 -8.77
C MET A 396 3.43 -3.28 -9.85
N CYS A 397 4.70 -2.86 -9.81
CA CYS A 397 5.70 -3.22 -10.82
C CYS A 397 5.88 -4.75 -10.87
N PRO A 398 5.68 -5.40 -12.03
CA PRO A 398 5.86 -6.85 -12.17
C PRO A 398 7.25 -7.32 -11.74
N THR A 399 8.30 -6.55 -12.07
CA THR A 399 9.69 -6.76 -11.64
C THR A 399 10.29 -5.46 -11.11
N LEU A 400 11.19 -5.57 -10.13
CA LEU A 400 11.98 -4.46 -9.60
C LEU A 400 13.48 -4.76 -9.78
N PRO A 401 14.30 -3.77 -10.22
CA PRO A 401 13.90 -2.40 -10.58
C PRO A 401 13.36 -2.23 -12.01
N SER A 402 13.52 -3.22 -12.91
CA SER A 402 13.38 -3.07 -14.35
C SER A 402 12.01 -2.53 -14.83
N SER A 403 10.87 -3.03 -14.30
CA SER A 403 9.57 -2.48 -14.69
C SER A 403 9.34 -1.06 -14.16
N LEU A 404 9.96 -0.70 -13.01
CA LEU A 404 9.94 0.65 -12.49
C LEU A 404 10.77 1.60 -13.38
N GLU A 405 11.95 1.16 -13.84
CA GLU A 405 12.77 1.90 -14.79
C GLU A 405 12.03 2.15 -16.09
N ASP A 406 11.38 1.12 -16.64
CA ASP A 406 10.58 1.27 -17.87
C ASP A 406 9.44 2.27 -17.68
N PHE A 407 8.67 2.18 -16.58
CA PHE A 407 7.60 3.12 -16.30
C PHE A 407 8.11 4.56 -16.15
N THR A 408 9.18 4.76 -15.40
CA THR A 408 9.73 6.10 -15.15
C THR A 408 10.37 6.71 -16.40
N ARG A 409 10.96 5.88 -17.26
CA ARG A 409 11.57 6.31 -18.52
C ARG A 409 10.54 6.61 -19.62
N LEU A 410 9.46 5.81 -19.70
CA LEU A 410 8.53 5.84 -20.81
C LEU A 410 7.22 6.58 -20.50
N VAL A 411 6.60 6.28 -19.35
CA VAL A 411 5.24 6.78 -19.03
C VAL A 411 5.28 8.12 -18.31
N VAL A 412 6.20 8.31 -17.36
CA VAL A 412 6.28 9.57 -16.60
C VAL A 412 6.50 10.78 -17.53
N PRO A 413 7.40 10.76 -18.52
CA PRO A 413 7.54 11.89 -19.45
C PRO A 413 6.26 12.18 -20.25
N GLU A 414 5.51 11.16 -20.63
CA GLU A 414 4.25 11.34 -21.36
C GLU A 414 3.17 11.96 -20.48
N LEU A 415 3.04 11.52 -19.20
CA LEU A 415 2.13 12.14 -18.22
C LEU A 415 2.51 13.60 -17.95
N THR A 416 3.78 13.91 -17.85
CA THR A 416 4.30 15.28 -17.66
C THR A 416 4.02 16.14 -18.88
N ARG A 417 4.27 15.64 -20.08
CA ARG A 417 3.96 16.33 -21.35
C ARG A 417 2.46 16.68 -21.49
N ARG A 418 1.58 15.81 -21.00
CA ARG A 418 0.12 16.04 -20.95
C ARG A 418 -0.29 17.02 -19.84
N GLY A 419 0.62 17.44 -18.99
CA GLY A 419 0.33 18.27 -17.83
C GLY A 419 -0.39 17.54 -16.69
N LEU A 420 -0.43 16.20 -16.71
CA LEU A 420 -1.09 15.37 -15.71
C LEU A 420 -0.21 15.11 -14.50
N PHE A 421 1.10 15.10 -14.64
CA PHE A 421 2.05 14.84 -13.58
C PHE A 421 3.00 16.02 -13.38
N ARG A 422 3.68 16.08 -12.23
CA ARG A 422 4.59 17.16 -11.86
C ARG A 422 5.91 17.09 -12.62
N GLU A 423 6.55 18.23 -12.79
CA GLU A 423 7.93 18.36 -13.24
C GLU A 423 8.90 18.35 -12.05
N GLU A 424 8.51 18.98 -10.93
CA GLU A 424 9.28 19.07 -9.69
C GLU A 424 8.39 18.84 -8.48
N TYR A 425 8.99 18.45 -7.35
CA TYR A 425 8.31 18.32 -6.07
C TYR A 425 7.83 19.71 -5.57
N GLU A 426 6.59 19.80 -5.10
CA GLU A 426 5.99 21.02 -4.58
C GLU A 426 6.51 21.37 -3.17
N GLY A 427 6.93 20.36 -2.39
CA GLY A 427 7.35 20.52 -1.00
C GLY A 427 8.46 19.59 -0.58
N THR A 428 8.77 19.63 0.72
CA THR A 428 9.79 18.77 1.35
C THR A 428 9.19 17.62 2.12
N THR A 429 7.91 17.69 2.47
CA THR A 429 7.20 16.65 3.21
C THR A 429 6.29 15.83 2.29
N LEU A 430 5.98 14.59 2.68
CA LEU A 430 5.02 13.77 1.94
C LEU A 430 3.65 14.45 1.88
N ARG A 431 3.20 15.04 2.97
CA ARG A 431 1.93 15.76 3.08
C ARG A 431 1.83 16.89 2.06
N ALA A 432 2.86 17.72 1.96
CA ALA A 432 2.91 18.82 0.99
C ALA A 432 2.88 18.30 -0.45
N ASN A 433 3.65 17.24 -0.76
CA ASN A 433 3.69 16.65 -2.09
C ASN A 433 2.37 15.97 -2.49
N LEU A 434 1.62 15.43 -1.52
CA LEU A 434 0.26 14.91 -1.74
C LEU A 434 -0.77 16.05 -1.89
N GLY A 435 -0.45 17.28 -1.52
CA GLY A 435 -1.39 18.41 -1.53
C GLY A 435 -2.54 18.18 -0.54
N ILE A 436 -2.23 17.77 0.69
CA ILE A 436 -3.17 17.58 1.79
C ILE A 436 -2.80 18.52 2.94
N SER A 437 -3.80 18.95 3.71
CA SER A 437 -3.61 19.92 4.78
C SER A 437 -2.82 19.33 5.96
N THR A 438 -2.07 20.20 6.67
CA THR A 438 -1.46 19.82 7.94
C THR A 438 -2.52 19.80 9.03
N PRO A 439 -2.72 18.67 9.73
CA PRO A 439 -3.72 18.60 10.78
C PRO A 439 -3.33 19.50 11.96
N PRO A 440 -4.25 20.32 12.48
CA PRO A 440 -3.96 21.15 13.64
C PRO A 440 -3.77 20.31 14.89
N ASN A 441 -2.99 20.82 15.86
CA ASN A 441 -2.88 20.20 17.18
C ASN A 441 -4.20 20.37 17.93
N ARG A 442 -4.71 19.28 18.53
CA ARG A 442 -6.02 19.26 19.23
C ARG A 442 -6.11 20.24 20.40
N TYR A 443 -5.03 20.42 21.14
CA TYR A 443 -5.01 21.32 22.28
C TYR A 443 -4.96 22.79 21.88
N THR A 444 -4.26 23.11 20.78
CA THR A 444 -4.26 24.45 20.19
C THR A 444 -5.65 24.82 19.66
N VAL A 445 -6.38 23.90 19.04
CA VAL A 445 -7.76 24.13 18.60
C VAL A 445 -8.67 24.36 19.79
N ALA A 446 -8.60 23.50 20.82
CA ALA A 446 -9.43 23.64 22.00
C ALA A 446 -9.28 25.01 22.70
N ARG A 447 -8.06 25.54 22.76
CA ARG A 447 -7.81 26.89 23.32
C ARG A 447 -8.38 28.04 22.49
N ARG A 448 -8.49 27.88 21.15
CA ARG A 448 -9.06 28.92 20.28
C ARG A 448 -10.60 28.96 20.31
N THR A 449 -11.22 27.90 20.78
CA THR A 449 -12.69 27.73 20.86
C THR A 449 -13.24 27.92 22.26
N ALA A 450 -12.39 27.99 23.28
CA ALA A 450 -12.70 28.32 24.68
C ALA A 450 -12.58 29.83 24.96
#